data_ae7e695e695af52b78313d8b87b709bc
#
_entry.id   ae7e695e695af52b78313d8b87b709bc
#
_cell.length_a   1.000
_cell.length_b   1.000
_cell.length_c   1.000
_cell.angle_alpha   90.00
_cell.angle_beta   90.00
_cell.angle_gamma   90.00
#
_symmetry.space_group_name_H-M   'P 1'
#
loop_
_entity.id
_entity.type
_entity.pdbx_description
1 polymer ?
#
loop_
_entity_poly.entity_id
_entity_poly.type
_entity_poly.pdbx_seq_one_letter_code
_entity_poly.pdbx_strand_id
1 'polypeptide(L)'
;MNAVAPTIADRPIFVPGFFYARSDRVIAIMQPTFLPWAGYFHLIASSDTFVFLDTVQLEKQSWQTRNRILVNGTEHRVSVPLDRQTIGLPLQQAQTRPRQEWFGKMRQTLAQAYAFSPFLPHTLDCFDSAYSEGDLSLARMNAAFIAAICNLLDIATPHVHASTMKANGARSERLIAICQELNGETYLSPRGAADYLAEDGFDRLGGPALQFQDFTPAPYPQKRATGFVSHLSIIDVLCHLGPAETRAYIGATP
;
A
#
# COMPACT_ATOMS: atom_id res chain seq x y z
N MET A 1 37.02 11.78 19.89
CA MET A 1 35.86 11.02 20.39
C MET A 1 34.64 11.56 19.66
N ASN A 2 34.22 10.88 18.57
CA ASN A 2 33.08 11.29 17.79
C ASN A 2 31.83 10.65 18.40
N ALA A 3 30.91 11.47 18.90
CA ALA A 3 29.61 11.02 19.36
C ALA A 3 28.77 10.62 18.14
N VAL A 4 28.40 9.35 18.06
CA VAL A 4 27.45 8.81 17.08
C VAL A 4 26.07 9.35 17.45
N ALA A 5 25.40 9.99 16.50
CA ALA A 5 24.02 10.45 16.68
C ALA A 5 23.09 9.24 16.89
N PRO A 6 22.10 9.33 17.80
CA PRO A 6 21.18 8.23 18.05
C PRO A 6 20.31 7.97 16.81
N THR A 7 20.15 6.70 16.46
CA THR A 7 19.31 6.19 15.39
C THR A 7 17.83 6.52 15.69
N ILE A 8 17.01 6.68 14.65
CA ILE A 8 15.57 7.05 14.70
C ILE A 8 14.71 6.10 15.57
N ALA A 9 15.26 4.93 15.96
CA ALA A 9 14.60 3.92 16.80
C ALA A 9 14.37 4.34 18.28
N ASP A 10 15.04 5.42 18.76
CA ASP A 10 15.04 5.81 20.18
C ASP A 10 14.24 7.09 20.50
N ARG A 11 13.36 7.54 19.62
CA ARG A 11 12.53 8.70 19.93
C ARG A 11 11.24 8.27 20.65
N PRO A 12 11.06 8.61 21.94
CA PRO A 12 9.81 8.37 22.65
C PRO A 12 8.70 9.24 22.05
N ILE A 13 7.55 8.63 21.73
CA ILE A 13 6.34 9.37 21.35
C ILE A 13 5.81 10.04 22.63
N PHE A 14 5.84 11.36 22.66
CA PHE A 14 5.33 12.13 23.78
C PHE A 14 3.80 12.24 23.70
N VAL A 15 3.09 11.43 24.50
CA VAL A 15 1.67 11.62 24.82
C VAL A 15 1.62 12.07 26.27
N PRO A 16 1.02 13.23 26.62
CA PRO A 16 0.95 13.68 28.01
C PRO A 16 0.16 12.66 28.85
N GLY A 17 0.89 11.91 29.72
CA GLY A 17 0.30 11.05 30.73
C GLY A 17 0.60 9.55 30.65
N PHE A 18 1.13 9.03 29.52
CA PHE A 18 1.54 7.61 29.47
C PHE A 18 2.75 7.41 28.56
N PHE A 19 3.88 7.03 29.15
CA PHE A 19 5.01 6.46 28.41
C PHE A 19 4.68 4.99 28.09
N TYR A 20 4.15 4.71 26.91
CA TYR A 20 4.24 3.39 26.34
C TYR A 20 5.49 3.33 25.46
N ALA A 21 6.57 2.79 25.97
CA ALA A 21 7.56 2.16 25.10
C ALA A 21 6.80 1.03 24.39
N ARG A 22 6.49 1.17 23.08
CA ARG A 22 6.04 0.03 22.28
C ARG A 22 7.21 -0.95 22.25
N SER A 23 7.16 -1.97 23.11
CA SER A 23 8.14 -3.06 23.11
C SER A 23 7.99 -3.95 21.88
N ASP A 24 6.80 -3.96 21.25
CA ASP A 24 6.42 -4.94 20.25
C ASP A 24 6.49 -4.34 18.85
N ARG A 25 7.52 -4.69 18.09
CA ARG A 25 7.72 -4.21 16.72
C ARG A 25 6.68 -4.84 15.78
N VAL A 26 5.86 -3.99 15.17
CA VAL A 26 4.77 -4.37 14.26
C VAL A 26 5.26 -4.37 12.82
N ILE A 27 5.18 -5.50 12.14
CA ILE A 27 5.49 -5.64 10.72
C ILE A 27 4.19 -5.87 9.94
N ALA A 28 3.96 -5.08 8.90
CA ALA A 28 2.91 -5.34 7.93
C ALA A 28 3.52 -5.78 6.60
N ILE A 29 2.90 -6.78 5.97
CA ILE A 29 3.41 -7.37 4.72
C ILE A 29 2.26 -7.43 3.73
N MET A 30 2.42 -6.82 2.56
CA MET A 30 1.43 -6.87 1.50
C MET A 30 2.06 -6.69 0.12
N GLN A 31 1.42 -7.28 -0.89
CA GLN A 31 1.85 -7.12 -2.28
C GLN A 31 1.72 -5.66 -2.72
N PRO A 32 2.66 -5.12 -3.53
CA PRO A 32 2.48 -3.81 -4.13
C PRO A 32 1.33 -3.84 -5.14
N THR A 33 0.21 -3.20 -4.80
CA THR A 33 -1.02 -3.16 -5.61
C THR A 33 -1.12 -1.88 -6.44
N PHE A 34 -1.83 -1.96 -7.57
CA PHE A 34 -2.04 -0.81 -8.45
C PHE A 34 -3.08 0.14 -7.87
N LEU A 35 -2.73 1.41 -7.67
CA LEU A 35 -3.59 2.48 -7.13
C LEU A 35 -4.40 2.04 -5.91
N PRO A 36 -3.78 1.58 -4.81
CA PRO A 36 -4.48 0.90 -3.73
C PRO A 36 -5.55 1.75 -3.04
N TRP A 37 -6.45 1.10 -2.31
CA TRP A 37 -7.51 1.74 -1.53
C TRP A 37 -7.00 2.26 -0.17
N ALA A 38 -7.80 3.04 0.53
CA ALA A 38 -7.43 3.69 1.80
C ALA A 38 -6.93 2.71 2.86
N GLY A 39 -7.51 1.49 2.96
CA GLY A 39 -7.09 0.48 3.93
C GLY A 39 -5.66 -0.01 3.73
N TYR A 40 -5.11 0.08 2.53
CA TYR A 40 -3.71 -0.21 2.28
C TYR A 40 -2.79 0.78 3.02
N PHE A 41 -3.13 2.06 2.98
CA PHE A 41 -2.37 3.12 3.66
C PHE A 41 -2.58 3.12 5.17
N HIS A 42 -3.78 2.76 5.64
CA HIS A 42 -4.00 2.47 7.06
C HIS A 42 -3.09 1.33 7.56
N LEU A 43 -2.92 0.26 6.78
CA LEU A 43 -2.04 -0.86 7.13
C LEU A 43 -0.59 -0.38 7.26
N ILE A 44 -0.10 0.44 6.32
CA ILE A 44 1.23 1.04 6.38
C ILE A 44 1.37 1.92 7.64
N ALA A 45 0.44 2.85 7.85
CA ALA A 45 0.49 3.79 8.97
C ALA A 45 0.40 3.11 10.35
N SER A 46 -0.16 1.90 10.41
CA SER A 46 -0.33 1.11 11.63
C SER A 46 0.85 0.17 11.91
N SER A 47 1.92 0.21 11.12
CA SER A 47 3.09 -0.66 11.27
C SER A 47 4.39 0.13 11.50
N ASP A 48 5.37 -0.49 12.17
CA ASP A 48 6.70 0.08 12.35
C ASP A 48 7.61 -0.15 11.13
N THR A 49 7.30 -1.17 10.33
CA THR A 49 7.95 -1.44 9.04
C THR A 49 6.94 -2.11 8.11
N PHE A 50 6.88 -1.63 6.88
CA PHE A 50 6.04 -2.21 5.84
C PHE A 50 6.87 -2.96 4.81
N VAL A 51 6.47 -4.18 4.45
CA VAL A 51 7.16 -5.00 3.47
C VAL A 51 6.33 -5.17 2.21
N PHE A 52 6.87 -4.72 1.09
CA PHE A 52 6.33 -5.03 -0.23
C PHE A 52 6.63 -6.49 -0.59
N LEU A 53 5.63 -7.35 -0.57
CA LEU A 53 5.74 -8.76 -0.93
C LEU A 53 5.74 -8.90 -2.46
N ASP A 54 6.85 -8.56 -3.09
CA ASP A 54 7.04 -8.53 -4.54
C ASP A 54 7.55 -9.84 -5.14
N THR A 55 7.79 -10.84 -4.29
CA THR A 55 8.28 -12.18 -4.68
C THR A 55 7.17 -13.19 -4.97
N VAL A 56 5.90 -12.82 -4.78
CA VAL A 56 4.75 -13.68 -5.10
C VAL A 56 4.46 -13.70 -6.59
N GLN A 57 3.78 -14.75 -7.05
CA GLN A 57 3.38 -14.88 -8.44
C GLN A 57 2.37 -13.80 -8.84
N LEU A 58 2.55 -13.25 -10.04
CA LEU A 58 1.59 -12.34 -10.64
C LEU A 58 0.31 -13.11 -11.01
N GLU A 59 -0.81 -12.70 -10.42
CA GLU A 59 -2.13 -13.24 -10.73
C GLU A 59 -2.83 -12.41 -11.80
N LYS A 60 -3.45 -13.09 -12.76
CA LYS A 60 -4.27 -12.43 -13.76
C LYS A 60 -5.45 -11.71 -13.10
N GLN A 61 -5.70 -10.47 -13.53
CA GLN A 61 -6.87 -9.70 -13.08
C GLN A 61 -6.92 -9.43 -11.56
N SER A 62 -5.78 -9.46 -10.88
CA SER A 62 -5.67 -9.13 -9.45
C SER A 62 -5.55 -7.63 -9.20
N TRP A 63 -5.60 -7.24 -7.95
CA TRP A 63 -5.35 -5.85 -7.50
C TRP A 63 -3.92 -5.37 -7.77
N GLN A 64 -3.01 -6.26 -8.13
CA GLN A 64 -1.66 -5.90 -8.59
C GLN A 64 -1.67 -5.08 -9.87
N THR A 65 -2.69 -5.27 -10.73
CA THR A 65 -2.78 -4.69 -12.08
C THR A 65 -3.97 -3.79 -12.32
N ARG A 66 -4.92 -3.72 -11.39
CA ARG A 66 -6.17 -2.97 -11.57
C ARG A 66 -6.73 -2.44 -10.25
N ASN A 67 -7.55 -1.41 -10.36
CA ASN A 67 -8.34 -0.92 -9.25
C ASN A 67 -9.63 -0.25 -9.76
N ARG A 68 -10.38 0.40 -8.86
CA ARG A 68 -11.65 1.05 -9.13
C ARG A 68 -11.57 2.53 -8.75
N ILE A 69 -12.14 3.37 -9.59
CA ILE A 69 -12.31 4.81 -9.37
C ILE A 69 -13.77 5.17 -9.60
N LEU A 70 -14.16 6.39 -9.26
CA LEU A 70 -15.49 6.90 -9.53
C LEU A 70 -15.46 7.81 -10.77
N VAL A 71 -16.28 7.47 -11.77
CA VAL A 71 -16.46 8.30 -12.98
C VAL A 71 -17.93 8.68 -13.09
N ASN A 72 -18.24 9.97 -13.02
CA ASN A 72 -19.62 10.47 -13.07
C ASN A 72 -20.58 9.79 -12.06
N GLY A 73 -20.09 9.47 -10.86
CA GLY A 73 -20.88 8.83 -9.80
C GLY A 73 -21.01 7.31 -9.94
N THR A 74 -20.37 6.70 -10.93
CA THR A 74 -20.42 5.26 -11.18
C THR A 74 -19.03 4.65 -11.05
N GLU A 75 -18.96 3.44 -10.48
CA GLU A 75 -17.72 2.67 -10.38
C GLU A 75 -17.16 2.37 -11.77
N HIS A 76 -15.89 2.70 -11.96
CA HIS A 76 -15.13 2.44 -13.17
C HIS A 76 -13.85 1.71 -12.87
N ARG A 77 -13.57 0.62 -13.59
CA ARG A 77 -12.33 -0.16 -13.43
C ARG A 77 -11.22 0.43 -14.28
N VAL A 78 -10.08 0.66 -13.66
CA VAL A 78 -8.83 1.06 -14.31
C VAL A 78 -7.80 -0.05 -14.19
N SER A 79 -6.98 -0.25 -15.21
CA SER A 79 -5.97 -1.30 -15.22
C SER A 79 -4.73 -0.91 -16.01
N VAL A 80 -3.57 -1.35 -15.54
CA VAL A 80 -2.31 -1.23 -16.27
C VAL A 80 -2.14 -2.46 -17.18
N PRO A 81 -1.82 -2.27 -18.47
CA PRO A 81 -1.61 -3.39 -19.39
C PRO A 81 -0.23 -4.02 -19.15
N LEU A 82 -0.21 -5.34 -19.13
CA LEU A 82 1.00 -6.13 -18.92
C LEU A 82 1.64 -6.55 -20.25
N ASP A 83 2.96 -6.71 -20.20
CA ASP A 83 3.65 -7.51 -21.19
C ASP A 83 3.24 -8.99 -20.98
N ARG A 84 2.69 -9.58 -22.03
CA ARG A 84 2.16 -10.95 -21.98
C ARG A 84 3.23 -12.00 -21.66
N GLN A 85 4.50 -11.73 -21.95
CA GLN A 85 5.60 -12.63 -21.66
C GLN A 85 5.90 -12.74 -20.16
N THR A 86 5.45 -11.77 -19.36
CA THR A 86 5.70 -11.74 -17.92
C THR A 86 4.55 -12.30 -17.07
N ILE A 87 3.47 -12.74 -17.71
CA ILE A 87 2.32 -13.35 -17.01
C ILE A 87 2.73 -14.71 -16.42
N GLY A 88 2.53 -14.87 -15.12
CA GLY A 88 2.91 -16.08 -14.38
C GLY A 88 4.30 -16.03 -13.77
N LEU A 89 5.09 -14.98 -14.04
CA LEU A 89 6.35 -14.72 -13.35
C LEU A 89 6.09 -14.12 -11.94
N PRO A 90 7.09 -14.16 -11.04
CA PRO A 90 7.03 -13.37 -9.81
C PRO A 90 6.79 -11.89 -10.09
N LEU A 91 6.06 -11.21 -9.21
CA LEU A 91 5.64 -9.82 -9.40
C LEU A 91 6.81 -8.86 -9.64
N GLN A 92 7.95 -9.09 -8.98
CA GLN A 92 9.20 -8.32 -9.19
C GLN A 92 9.75 -8.42 -10.62
N GLN A 93 9.41 -9.49 -11.36
CA GLN A 93 9.81 -9.71 -12.74
C GLN A 93 8.72 -9.31 -13.74
N ALA A 94 7.52 -9.02 -13.25
CA ALA A 94 6.41 -8.61 -14.08
C ALA A 94 6.67 -7.22 -14.69
N GLN A 95 6.37 -7.07 -15.97
CA GLN A 95 6.53 -5.82 -16.69
C GLN A 95 5.22 -5.34 -17.29
N THR A 96 5.05 -4.04 -17.33
CA THR A 96 3.96 -3.41 -18.08
C THR A 96 4.34 -3.30 -19.55
N ARG A 97 3.34 -3.05 -20.39
CA ARG A 97 3.59 -2.57 -21.75
C ARG A 97 4.29 -1.20 -21.73
N PRO A 98 4.95 -0.80 -22.82
CA PRO A 98 5.59 0.51 -22.90
C PRO A 98 4.66 1.64 -22.44
N ARG A 99 5.19 2.54 -21.61
CA ARG A 99 4.44 3.64 -20.99
C ARG A 99 3.63 4.46 -22.02
N GLN A 100 4.18 4.69 -23.19
CA GLN A 100 3.57 5.46 -24.28
C GLN A 100 2.21 4.89 -24.73
N GLU A 101 1.98 3.59 -24.51
CA GLU A 101 0.78 2.91 -24.97
C GLU A 101 -0.42 3.08 -24.02
N TRP A 102 -0.19 3.44 -22.75
CA TRP A 102 -1.26 3.42 -21.75
C TRP A 102 -1.26 4.61 -20.78
N PHE A 103 -0.09 5.14 -20.42
CA PHE A 103 0.04 6.14 -19.35
C PHE A 103 -0.78 7.41 -19.63
N GLY A 104 -0.63 8.01 -20.82
CA GLY A 104 -1.36 9.23 -21.18
C GLY A 104 -2.88 9.06 -21.12
N LYS A 105 -3.38 7.90 -21.55
CA LYS A 105 -4.80 7.54 -21.48
C LYS A 105 -5.28 7.41 -20.03
N MET A 106 -4.50 6.72 -19.19
CA MET A 106 -4.81 6.54 -17.77
C MET A 106 -4.83 7.89 -17.05
N ARG A 107 -3.79 8.70 -17.24
CA ARG A 107 -3.70 10.05 -16.69
C ARG A 107 -4.89 10.92 -17.09
N GLN A 108 -5.27 10.89 -18.37
CA GLN A 108 -6.44 11.63 -18.87
C GLN A 108 -7.74 11.13 -18.23
N THR A 109 -7.91 9.81 -18.05
CA THR A 109 -9.07 9.24 -17.37
C THR A 109 -9.18 9.76 -15.94
N LEU A 110 -8.07 9.76 -15.18
CA LEU A 110 -8.03 10.31 -13.82
C LEU A 110 -8.34 11.81 -13.81
N ALA A 111 -7.72 12.56 -14.71
CA ALA A 111 -7.94 14.00 -14.83
C ALA A 111 -9.40 14.37 -15.13
N GLN A 112 -10.06 13.62 -16.00
CA GLN A 112 -11.49 13.83 -16.33
C GLN A 112 -12.41 13.40 -15.19
N ALA A 113 -12.14 12.25 -14.55
CA ALA A 113 -12.94 11.74 -13.46
C ALA A 113 -12.99 12.71 -12.27
N TYR A 114 -11.87 13.33 -11.97
CA TYR A 114 -11.69 14.18 -10.79
C TYR A 114 -11.44 15.68 -11.11
N ALA A 115 -11.81 16.13 -12.30
CA ALA A 115 -11.64 17.54 -12.74
C ALA A 115 -12.27 18.57 -11.81
N PHE A 116 -13.20 18.17 -10.95
CA PHE A 116 -13.85 19.03 -9.97
C PHE A 116 -12.99 19.31 -8.74
N SER A 117 -11.98 18.50 -8.50
CA SER A 117 -11.21 18.49 -7.25
C SER A 117 -10.08 19.51 -7.29
N PRO A 118 -9.96 20.39 -6.27
CA PRO A 118 -8.80 21.26 -6.12
C PRO A 118 -7.52 20.48 -5.77
N PHE A 119 -7.65 19.22 -5.31
CA PHE A 119 -6.54 18.35 -4.90
C PHE A 119 -6.03 17.46 -6.04
N LEU A 120 -6.69 17.48 -7.20
CA LEU A 120 -6.30 16.68 -8.36
C LEU A 120 -4.83 16.89 -8.78
N PRO A 121 -4.26 18.13 -8.82
CA PRO A 121 -2.87 18.33 -9.20
C PRO A 121 -1.91 17.48 -8.35
N HIS A 122 -2.01 17.53 -7.02
CA HIS A 122 -1.15 16.75 -6.12
C HIS A 122 -1.29 15.25 -6.32
N THR A 123 -2.52 14.78 -6.58
CA THR A 123 -2.79 13.36 -6.86
C THR A 123 -2.17 12.92 -8.19
N LEU A 124 -2.24 13.77 -9.22
CA LEU A 124 -1.61 13.50 -10.51
C LEU A 124 -0.07 13.59 -10.43
N ASP A 125 0.49 14.49 -9.63
CA ASP A 125 1.94 14.56 -9.40
C ASP A 125 2.48 13.25 -8.80
N CYS A 126 1.76 12.66 -7.83
CA CYS A 126 2.09 11.33 -7.31
C CYS A 126 2.01 10.24 -8.38
N PHE A 127 0.98 10.28 -9.24
CA PHE A 127 0.83 9.34 -10.34
C PHE A 127 1.94 9.51 -11.38
N ASP A 128 2.25 10.73 -11.77
CA ASP A 128 3.27 11.05 -12.75
C ASP A 128 4.68 10.67 -12.26
N SER A 129 5.00 10.95 -11.00
CA SER A 129 6.31 10.63 -10.40
C SER A 129 6.57 9.14 -10.28
N ALA A 130 5.53 8.34 -10.05
CA ALA A 130 5.66 6.88 -9.89
C ALA A 130 5.94 6.15 -11.20
N TYR A 131 5.56 6.76 -12.32
CA TYR A 131 5.64 6.13 -13.64
C TYR A 131 6.68 6.82 -14.51
N SER A 132 7.92 7.02 -13.97
CA SER A 132 9.04 7.59 -14.71
C SER A 132 9.37 6.79 -15.97
N GLU A 133 9.89 7.47 -16.97
CA GLU A 133 10.32 6.82 -18.22
C GLU A 133 11.43 5.78 -17.97
N GLY A 134 11.36 4.68 -18.70
CA GLY A 134 12.38 3.63 -18.68
C GLY A 134 12.14 2.50 -17.67
N ASP A 135 11.33 2.67 -16.62
CA ASP A 135 11.00 1.56 -15.72
C ASP A 135 9.65 0.93 -16.10
N LEU A 136 9.68 -0.36 -16.46
CA LEU A 136 8.49 -1.14 -16.81
C LEU A 136 8.13 -2.16 -15.72
N SER A 137 8.88 -2.23 -14.61
CA SER A 137 8.62 -3.15 -13.51
C SER A 137 7.32 -2.78 -12.79
N LEU A 138 6.33 -3.65 -12.87
CA LEU A 138 5.03 -3.46 -12.22
C LEU A 138 5.18 -3.28 -10.70
N ALA A 139 6.01 -4.11 -10.05
CA ALA A 139 6.23 -4.02 -8.61
C ALA A 139 6.83 -2.67 -8.21
N ARG A 140 7.87 -2.20 -8.92
CA ARG A 140 8.52 -0.93 -8.61
C ARG A 140 7.61 0.27 -8.86
N MET A 141 6.86 0.27 -9.96
CA MET A 141 5.90 1.35 -10.24
C MET A 141 4.80 1.44 -9.19
N ASN A 142 4.22 0.29 -8.80
CA ASN A 142 3.23 0.27 -7.73
C ASN A 142 3.82 0.73 -6.39
N ALA A 143 5.00 0.25 -6.02
CA ALA A 143 5.69 0.68 -4.80
C ALA A 143 6.03 2.18 -4.82
N ALA A 144 6.50 2.72 -5.96
CA ALA A 144 6.79 4.14 -6.12
C ALA A 144 5.52 5.01 -5.95
N PHE A 145 4.39 4.60 -6.53
CA PHE A 145 3.11 5.30 -6.33
C PHE A 145 2.69 5.27 -4.86
N ILE A 146 2.78 4.10 -4.21
CA ILE A 146 2.45 3.96 -2.78
C ILE A 146 3.33 4.87 -1.94
N ALA A 147 4.64 4.89 -2.19
CA ALA A 147 5.58 5.78 -1.49
C ALA A 147 5.27 7.26 -1.72
N ALA A 148 4.93 7.67 -2.94
CA ALA A 148 4.54 9.04 -3.25
C ALA A 148 3.28 9.47 -2.48
N ILE A 149 2.28 8.59 -2.38
CA ILE A 149 1.08 8.84 -1.57
C ILE A 149 1.42 8.86 -0.07
N CYS A 150 2.28 7.97 0.43
CA CYS A 150 2.75 8.01 1.82
C CYS A 150 3.41 9.36 2.13
N ASN A 151 4.27 9.85 1.25
CA ASN A 151 4.89 11.17 1.40
C ASN A 151 3.84 12.31 1.40
N LEU A 152 2.85 12.27 0.51
CA LEU A 152 1.77 13.25 0.46
C LEU A 152 0.90 13.26 1.73
N LEU A 153 0.78 12.10 2.38
CA LEU A 153 0.00 11.89 3.60
C LEU A 153 0.85 11.96 4.88
N ASP A 154 2.14 12.34 4.80
CA ASP A 154 3.10 12.33 5.92
C ASP A 154 3.17 10.99 6.68
N ILE A 155 3.03 9.87 5.99
CA ILE A 155 3.23 8.53 6.56
C ILE A 155 4.71 8.20 6.53
N ALA A 156 5.36 8.20 7.69
CA ALA A 156 6.80 8.03 7.82
C ALA A 156 7.26 6.57 7.94
N THR A 157 6.35 5.59 7.87
CA THR A 157 6.67 4.16 8.00
C THR A 157 7.69 3.73 6.94
N PRO A 158 8.86 3.17 7.33
CA PRO A 158 9.86 2.69 6.40
C PRO A 158 9.35 1.49 5.59
N HIS A 159 9.78 1.42 4.31
CA HIS A 159 9.39 0.35 3.40
C HIS A 159 10.60 -0.47 2.97
N VAL A 160 10.42 -1.78 2.88
CA VAL A 160 11.42 -2.72 2.33
C VAL A 160 10.78 -3.63 1.29
N HIS A 161 11.58 -4.15 0.35
CA HIS A 161 11.12 -5.12 -0.63
C HIS A 161 11.51 -6.53 -0.20
N ALA A 162 10.58 -7.47 -0.20
CA ALA A 162 10.84 -8.87 0.13
C ALA A 162 11.91 -9.50 -0.79
N SER A 163 12.01 -9.02 -2.03
CA SER A 163 13.04 -9.44 -2.99
C SER A 163 14.47 -9.08 -2.58
N THR A 164 14.65 -8.13 -1.66
CA THR A 164 15.98 -7.74 -1.14
C THR A 164 16.34 -8.46 0.16
N MET A 165 15.42 -9.25 0.71
CA MET A 165 15.57 -9.96 1.97
C MET A 165 16.09 -11.39 1.75
N LYS A 166 16.63 -11.98 2.81
CA LYS A 166 17.07 -13.39 2.83
C LYS A 166 15.95 -14.35 3.20
N ALA A 167 14.83 -13.83 3.71
CA ALA A 167 13.69 -14.59 4.14
C ALA A 167 13.17 -15.52 3.02
N ASN A 168 13.13 -16.81 3.31
CA ASN A 168 12.70 -17.88 2.41
C ASN A 168 11.47 -18.61 2.98
N GLY A 169 10.93 -19.55 2.22
CA GLY A 169 9.73 -20.32 2.56
C GLY A 169 8.58 -20.02 1.61
N ALA A 170 7.45 -20.63 1.88
CA ALA A 170 6.23 -20.45 1.10
C ALA A 170 5.08 -20.04 2.03
N ARG A 171 4.10 -19.30 1.52
CA ARG A 171 2.89 -18.94 2.25
C ARG A 171 3.22 -18.34 3.64
N SER A 172 2.63 -18.87 4.71
CA SER A 172 2.81 -18.38 6.09
C SER A 172 4.24 -18.51 6.61
N GLU A 173 5.00 -19.52 6.21
CA GLU A 173 6.42 -19.68 6.60
C GLU A 173 7.26 -18.49 6.13
N ARG A 174 7.03 -18.02 4.89
CA ARG A 174 7.70 -16.83 4.35
C ARG A 174 7.36 -15.57 5.14
N LEU A 175 6.10 -15.38 5.51
CA LEU A 175 5.67 -14.22 6.31
C LEU A 175 6.37 -14.21 7.68
N ILE A 176 6.46 -15.38 8.32
CA ILE A 176 7.17 -15.57 9.57
C ILE A 176 8.66 -15.26 9.41
N ALA A 177 9.31 -15.80 8.37
CA ALA A 177 10.73 -15.55 8.10
C ALA A 177 11.02 -14.07 7.86
N ILE A 178 10.15 -13.34 7.14
CA ILE A 178 10.24 -11.88 6.94
C ILE A 178 10.17 -11.15 8.29
N CYS A 179 9.19 -11.49 9.12
CA CYS A 179 9.04 -10.87 10.43
C CYS A 179 10.26 -11.14 11.33
N GLN A 180 10.78 -12.37 11.33
CA GLN A 180 11.97 -12.74 12.10
C GLN A 180 13.22 -11.98 11.63
N GLU A 181 13.44 -11.83 10.32
CA GLU A 181 14.58 -11.06 9.78
C GLU A 181 14.52 -9.58 10.18
N LEU A 182 13.31 -9.03 10.37
CA LEU A 182 13.08 -7.65 10.80
C LEU A 182 12.95 -7.49 12.34
N ASN A 183 13.14 -8.56 13.12
CA ASN A 183 12.86 -8.61 14.54
C ASN A 183 11.45 -8.13 14.90
N GLY A 184 10.46 -8.55 14.09
CA GLY A 184 9.06 -8.25 14.30
C GLY A 184 8.43 -9.20 15.31
N GLU A 185 7.76 -8.64 16.30
CA GLU A 185 7.05 -9.40 17.34
C GLU A 185 5.57 -9.56 17.01
N THR A 186 5.04 -8.67 16.19
CA THR A 186 3.66 -8.72 15.70
C THR A 186 3.63 -8.65 14.17
N TYR A 187 2.89 -9.56 13.55
CA TYR A 187 2.50 -9.50 12.14
C TYR A 187 1.10 -8.89 12.02
N LEU A 188 1.02 -7.67 11.50
CA LEU A 188 -0.24 -7.00 11.19
C LEU A 188 -0.70 -7.38 9.79
N SER A 189 -1.74 -8.20 9.72
CA SER A 189 -2.28 -8.75 8.47
C SER A 189 -3.58 -8.06 8.03
N PRO A 190 -3.80 -7.86 6.73
CA PRO A 190 -5.13 -7.48 6.25
C PRO A 190 -6.14 -8.60 6.54
N ARG A 191 -7.39 -8.23 6.86
CA ARG A 191 -8.47 -9.22 7.17
C ARG A 191 -8.71 -10.23 6.05
N GLY A 192 -8.51 -9.84 4.78
CA GLY A 192 -8.66 -10.75 3.65
C GLY A 192 -7.68 -11.92 3.59
N ALA A 193 -6.69 -11.94 4.47
CA ALA A 193 -5.74 -13.03 4.60
C ALA A 193 -6.13 -14.08 5.67
N ALA A 194 -7.20 -13.84 6.43
CA ALA A 194 -7.54 -14.63 7.61
C ALA A 194 -7.73 -16.13 7.30
N ASP A 195 -8.46 -16.46 6.24
CA ASP A 195 -8.79 -17.84 5.91
C ASP A 195 -7.52 -18.64 5.58
N TYR A 196 -6.66 -18.12 4.70
CA TYR A 196 -5.45 -18.85 4.33
C TYR A 196 -4.43 -18.95 5.47
N LEU A 197 -4.33 -17.93 6.36
CA LEU A 197 -3.47 -17.99 7.53
C LEU A 197 -3.94 -19.04 8.53
N ALA A 198 -5.26 -19.18 8.70
CA ALA A 198 -5.86 -20.23 9.51
C ALA A 198 -5.64 -21.63 8.91
N GLU A 199 -5.82 -21.78 7.58
CA GLU A 199 -5.53 -23.02 6.86
C GLU A 199 -4.08 -23.46 7.00
N ASP A 200 -3.14 -22.52 6.92
CA ASP A 200 -1.71 -22.79 7.09
C ASP A 200 -1.33 -23.08 8.55
N GLY A 201 -2.22 -22.78 9.50
CA GLY A 201 -1.95 -22.92 10.92
C GLY A 201 -0.91 -21.94 11.43
N PHE A 202 -0.93 -20.69 10.97
CA PHE A 202 0.05 -19.65 11.28
C PHE A 202 0.43 -19.59 12.77
N ASP A 203 -0.56 -19.64 13.67
CA ASP A 203 -0.36 -19.58 15.12
C ASP A 203 0.45 -20.78 15.68
N ARG A 204 0.52 -21.90 14.94
CA ARG A 204 1.23 -23.12 15.34
C ARG A 204 2.67 -23.17 14.83
N LEU A 205 3.04 -22.27 13.91
CA LEU A 205 4.36 -22.24 13.29
C LEU A 205 5.43 -21.52 14.15
N GLY A 206 5.06 -21.01 15.34
CA GLY A 206 6.02 -20.39 16.26
C GLY A 206 6.58 -19.07 15.76
N GLY A 207 5.77 -18.29 15.04
CA GLY A 207 6.12 -16.96 14.51
C GLY A 207 5.74 -15.80 15.44
N PRO A 208 5.69 -14.57 14.91
CA PRO A 208 5.21 -13.40 15.61
C PRO A 208 3.72 -13.53 15.98
N ALA A 209 3.25 -12.72 16.92
CA ALA A 209 1.82 -12.63 17.22
C ALA A 209 1.05 -12.16 15.98
N LEU A 210 -0.04 -12.82 15.64
CA LEU A 210 -0.90 -12.43 14.52
C LEU A 210 -1.94 -11.42 14.98
N GLN A 211 -1.96 -10.26 14.33
CA GLN A 211 -2.99 -9.25 14.52
C GLN A 211 -3.63 -8.93 13.17
N PHE A 212 -4.95 -8.78 13.15
CA PHE A 212 -5.66 -8.34 11.95
C PHE A 212 -5.93 -6.84 11.97
N GLN A 213 -5.75 -6.21 10.82
CA GLN A 213 -6.11 -4.82 10.61
C GLN A 213 -7.60 -4.59 10.96
N ASP A 214 -7.86 -3.53 11.71
CA ASP A 214 -9.22 -3.07 12.02
C ASP A 214 -9.49 -1.73 11.31
N PHE A 215 -9.83 -1.81 10.03
CA PHE A 215 -10.17 -0.66 9.21
C PHE A 215 -11.41 -0.95 8.36
N THR A 216 -12.44 -0.15 8.58
CA THR A 216 -13.66 -0.16 7.77
C THR A 216 -13.84 1.22 7.14
N PRO A 217 -13.94 1.32 5.80
CA PRO A 217 -14.07 2.60 5.13
C PRO A 217 -15.39 3.28 5.54
N ALA A 218 -15.30 4.41 6.24
CA ALA A 218 -16.44 5.24 6.57
C ALA A 218 -16.96 5.97 5.33
N PRO A 219 -18.26 6.26 5.24
CA PRO A 219 -18.79 7.07 4.15
C PRO A 219 -18.19 8.49 4.13
N TYR A 220 -17.82 8.97 2.94
CA TYR A 220 -17.46 10.36 2.67
C TYR A 220 -18.24 10.88 1.45
N PRO A 221 -18.39 12.21 1.27
CA PRO A 221 -19.09 12.77 0.12
C PRO A 221 -18.40 12.38 -1.19
N GLN A 222 -19.14 11.69 -2.07
CA GLN A 222 -18.67 11.28 -3.39
C GLN A 222 -19.50 12.00 -4.45
N LYS A 223 -18.84 12.81 -5.28
CA LYS A 223 -19.52 13.66 -6.25
C LYS A 223 -20.30 12.83 -7.27
N ARG A 224 -21.58 13.15 -7.45
CA ARG A 224 -22.53 12.49 -8.35
C ARG A 224 -22.88 11.04 -8.01
N ALA A 225 -22.34 10.45 -6.95
CA ALA A 225 -22.77 9.12 -6.53
C ALA A 225 -24.16 9.19 -5.88
N THR A 226 -24.98 8.20 -6.12
CA THR A 226 -26.31 8.07 -5.50
C THR A 226 -26.26 7.43 -4.11
N GLY A 227 -25.13 6.85 -3.76
CA GLY A 227 -24.83 6.23 -2.47
C GLY A 227 -23.32 6.04 -2.34
N PHE A 228 -22.85 5.69 -1.14
CA PHE A 228 -21.43 5.49 -0.89
C PHE A 228 -20.91 4.24 -1.60
N VAL A 229 -19.88 4.42 -2.44
CA VAL A 229 -19.14 3.35 -3.10
C VAL A 229 -17.83 3.14 -2.34
N SER A 230 -17.74 2.04 -1.59
CA SER A 230 -16.60 1.72 -0.74
C SER A 230 -15.43 1.10 -1.51
N HIS A 231 -14.24 1.06 -0.88
CA HIS A 231 -13.04 0.38 -1.39
C HIS A 231 -12.58 0.86 -2.79
N LEU A 232 -12.82 2.11 -3.14
CA LEU A 232 -12.21 2.74 -4.31
C LEU A 232 -10.73 3.03 -4.05
N SER A 233 -9.97 3.28 -5.14
CA SER A 233 -8.59 3.75 -5.05
C SER A 233 -8.46 4.94 -4.10
N ILE A 234 -7.32 5.07 -3.42
CA ILE A 234 -6.97 6.23 -2.60
C ILE A 234 -7.10 7.56 -3.38
N ILE A 235 -6.95 7.52 -4.70
CA ILE A 235 -7.17 8.67 -5.58
C ILE A 235 -8.57 9.27 -5.38
N ASP A 236 -9.60 8.42 -5.22
CA ASP A 236 -10.96 8.88 -4.98
C ASP A 236 -11.07 9.63 -3.65
N VAL A 237 -10.51 9.07 -2.59
CA VAL A 237 -10.49 9.69 -1.25
C VAL A 237 -9.73 11.01 -1.29
N LEU A 238 -8.52 11.04 -1.84
CA LEU A 238 -7.69 12.25 -1.98
C LEU A 238 -8.38 13.35 -2.77
N CYS A 239 -9.04 13.00 -3.88
CA CYS A 239 -9.73 13.99 -4.69
C CYS A 239 -11.02 14.53 -4.06
N HIS A 240 -11.64 13.83 -3.12
CA HIS A 240 -12.82 14.31 -2.42
C HIS A 240 -12.50 15.02 -1.09
N LEU A 241 -11.53 14.50 -0.33
CA LEU A 241 -11.22 14.98 1.01
C LEU A 241 -9.97 15.88 1.07
N GLY A 242 -9.03 15.69 0.15
CA GLY A 242 -7.69 16.30 0.22
C GLY A 242 -6.75 15.56 1.16
N PRO A 243 -5.44 15.91 1.15
CA PRO A 243 -4.42 15.16 1.91
C PRO A 243 -4.65 15.12 3.42
N ALA A 244 -4.96 16.25 4.05
CA ALA A 244 -5.14 16.32 5.51
C ALA A 244 -6.31 15.46 6.01
N GLU A 245 -7.47 15.59 5.38
CA GLU A 245 -8.66 14.79 5.73
C GLU A 245 -8.49 13.31 5.34
N THR A 246 -7.78 13.01 4.25
CA THR A 246 -7.44 11.63 3.88
C THR A 246 -6.55 11.00 4.92
N ARG A 247 -5.57 11.74 5.45
CA ARG A 247 -4.71 11.27 6.55
C ARG A 247 -5.54 10.94 7.79
N ALA A 248 -6.44 11.85 8.20
CA ALA A 248 -7.37 11.59 9.31
C ALA A 248 -8.27 10.38 9.03
N TYR A 249 -8.78 10.28 7.80
CA TYR A 249 -9.65 9.18 7.35
C TYR A 249 -9.00 7.80 7.48
N ILE A 250 -7.71 7.68 7.18
CA ILE A 250 -6.96 6.43 7.35
C ILE A 250 -6.42 6.22 8.76
N GLY A 251 -6.69 7.12 9.71
CA GLY A 251 -6.22 7.02 11.09
C GLY A 251 -4.71 7.18 11.25
N ALA A 252 -4.01 7.78 10.28
CA ALA A 252 -2.60 8.10 10.41
C ALA A 252 -2.45 9.32 11.33
N THR A 253 -1.85 9.11 12.48
CA THR A 253 -1.48 10.20 13.41
C THR A 253 -0.21 10.91 12.93
N PRO A 254 -0.07 12.24 13.20
CA PRO A 254 1.13 12.99 12.88
C PRO A 254 2.35 12.48 13.64
#